data_665aefc079b2e5a9194a848e3beb9c3e
#
_entry.id   665aefc079b2e5a9194a848e3beb9c3e
#
_cell.length_a   1.000
_cell.length_b   1.000
_cell.length_c   1.000
_cell.angle_alpha   90.00
_cell.angle_beta   90.00
_cell.angle_gamma   90.00
#
_symmetry.space_group_name_H-M   'P 1'
#
loop_
_entity.id
_entity.type
_entity.pdbx_description
1 polymer ?
#
loop_
_entity_poly.entity_id
_entity_poly.type
_entity_poly.pdbx_seq_one_letter_code
_entity_poly.pdbx_strand_id
1 'polypeptide(L)'
;RLAGPGGMLTTWATTVVRANVSNALVIALDDVAAAAASAAAVAAWRVDAPLPASQAAAGANHATSSLKFGLVARILSLGYAVLLSDVDIITFSNPFDPSSGLARDADVAAMSDGFDPPTAYGYDDVHDDAGMGWARYAHSTRVFALNSGLFYARPTPAGLDLMQRVAHRCATEAGWDQALFNEEALRPASPLRAPTPTSV
;
A
#
# COMPACT_ATOMS: atom_id res chain seq x y z
N ARG A 1 -1.71 18.23 -9.72
CA ARG A 1 -0.47 18.00 -10.50
C ARG A 1 0.48 17.20 -9.62
N LEU A 2 0.62 15.88 -9.86
CA LEU A 2 1.42 14.99 -9.01
C LEU A 2 2.93 15.19 -9.22
N ALA A 3 3.40 15.45 -10.43
CA ALA A 3 4.82 15.39 -10.80
C ALA A 3 5.45 16.74 -11.21
N GLY A 4 4.78 17.88 -11.03
CA GLY A 4 5.33 19.20 -11.32
C GLY A 4 6.13 19.80 -10.15
N PRO A 5 6.85 20.93 -10.34
CA PRO A 5 7.45 21.66 -9.25
C PRO A 5 6.42 21.97 -8.15
N GLY A 6 6.70 21.53 -6.91
CA GLY A 6 5.76 21.61 -5.78
C GLY A 6 4.63 20.60 -5.81
N GLY A 7 4.65 19.61 -6.71
CA GLY A 7 3.72 18.49 -6.73
C GLY A 7 3.98 17.48 -5.61
N MET A 8 2.99 16.63 -5.30
CA MET A 8 3.07 15.66 -4.21
C MET A 8 4.28 14.74 -4.32
N LEU A 9 4.57 14.19 -5.50
CA LEU A 9 5.75 13.34 -5.71
C LEU A 9 7.07 14.07 -5.41
N THR A 10 7.21 15.34 -5.85
CA THR A 10 8.41 16.13 -5.58
C THR A 10 8.56 16.43 -4.09
N THR A 11 7.45 16.73 -3.42
CA THR A 11 7.42 16.97 -1.97
C THR A 11 7.79 15.69 -1.21
N TRP A 12 7.18 14.57 -1.55
CA TRP A 12 7.49 13.26 -0.99
C TRP A 12 8.98 12.93 -1.14
N ALA A 13 9.50 12.99 -2.36
CA ALA A 13 10.90 12.69 -2.64
C ALA A 13 11.85 13.61 -1.86
N THR A 14 11.54 14.90 -1.75
CA THR A 14 12.33 15.85 -0.95
C THR A 14 12.38 15.44 0.52
N THR A 15 11.27 15.03 1.10
CA THR A 15 11.23 14.63 2.53
C THR A 15 11.95 13.31 2.77
N VAL A 16 11.82 12.35 1.86
CA VAL A 16 12.53 11.06 1.89
C VAL A 16 14.05 11.26 1.82
N VAL A 17 14.52 12.10 0.90
CA VAL A 17 15.95 12.43 0.79
C VAL A 17 16.48 13.15 2.04
N ARG A 18 15.72 14.12 2.56
CA ARG A 18 16.06 14.83 3.81
C ARG A 18 16.11 13.91 5.03
N ALA A 19 15.24 12.90 5.08
CA ALA A 19 15.23 11.88 6.12
C ALA A 19 16.36 10.85 5.97
N ASN A 20 17.25 11.01 4.98
CA ASN A 20 18.35 10.09 4.68
C ASN A 20 17.89 8.64 4.42
N VAL A 21 16.79 8.47 3.69
CA VAL A 21 16.31 7.16 3.23
C VAL A 21 16.94 6.88 1.86
N SER A 22 18.05 6.14 1.84
CA SER A 22 18.84 5.89 0.62
C SER A 22 18.27 4.78 -0.28
N ASN A 23 17.37 3.95 0.24
CA ASN A 23 16.77 2.81 -0.46
C ASN A 23 15.33 3.08 -0.93
N ALA A 24 15.00 4.35 -1.17
CA ALA A 24 13.69 4.73 -1.70
C ALA A 24 13.58 4.42 -3.20
N LEU A 25 12.41 3.95 -3.60
CA LEU A 25 12.08 3.61 -4.99
C LEU A 25 10.69 4.14 -5.33
N VAL A 26 10.59 4.92 -6.39
CA VAL A 26 9.31 5.31 -6.98
C VAL A 26 8.88 4.28 -8.03
N ILE A 27 7.71 3.70 -7.88
CA ILE A 27 7.10 2.90 -8.94
C ILE A 27 6.30 3.86 -9.81
N ALA A 28 6.83 4.15 -11.00
CA ALA A 28 6.29 5.14 -11.91
C ALA A 28 5.42 4.45 -12.97
N LEU A 29 4.19 4.90 -13.13
CA LEU A 29 3.25 4.37 -14.15
C LEU A 29 3.36 5.12 -15.49
N ASP A 30 4.06 6.25 -15.50
CA ASP A 30 4.35 7.03 -16.70
C ASP A 30 5.77 7.62 -16.68
N ASP A 31 6.20 8.13 -17.82
CA ASP A 31 7.56 8.67 -17.99
C ASP A 31 7.74 10.01 -17.27
N VAL A 32 6.64 10.75 -17.05
CA VAL A 32 6.68 12.03 -16.32
C VAL A 32 6.97 11.80 -14.85
N ALA A 33 6.33 10.81 -14.24
CA ALA A 33 6.59 10.40 -12.87
C ALA A 33 8.01 9.85 -12.70
N ALA A 34 8.49 9.02 -13.66
CA ALA A 34 9.84 8.48 -13.65
C ALA A 34 10.90 9.59 -13.74
N ALA A 35 10.72 10.55 -14.64
CA ALA A 35 11.61 11.69 -14.78
C ALA A 35 11.60 12.58 -13.54
N ALA A 36 10.45 12.82 -12.93
CA ALA A 36 10.32 13.62 -11.72
C ALA A 36 11.03 12.97 -10.51
N ALA A 37 10.91 11.66 -10.35
CA ALA A 37 11.62 10.91 -9.31
C ALA A 37 13.15 11.01 -9.52
N SER A 38 13.62 10.79 -10.74
CA SER A 38 15.04 10.88 -11.08
C SER A 38 15.59 12.29 -10.85
N ALA A 39 14.84 13.33 -11.21
CA ALA A 39 15.22 14.73 -10.95
C ALA A 39 15.30 15.05 -9.45
N ALA A 40 14.58 14.34 -8.62
CA ALA A 40 14.61 14.45 -7.16
C ALA A 40 15.63 13.49 -6.50
N ALA A 41 16.52 12.87 -7.27
CA ALA A 41 17.54 11.91 -6.83
C ALA A 41 16.96 10.67 -6.13
N VAL A 42 15.75 10.24 -6.51
CA VAL A 42 15.14 9.00 -6.06
C VAL A 42 15.10 8.01 -7.23
N ALA A 43 15.43 6.75 -6.97
CA ALA A 43 15.35 5.69 -7.97
C ALA A 43 13.91 5.54 -8.48
N ALA A 44 13.75 5.26 -9.76
CA ALA A 44 12.45 5.02 -10.37
C ALA A 44 12.42 3.65 -11.08
N TRP A 45 11.34 2.92 -10.85
CA TRP A 45 11.00 1.73 -11.62
C TRP A 45 9.78 2.03 -12.49
N ARG A 46 10.02 2.20 -13.80
CA ARG A 46 8.93 2.41 -14.77
C ARG A 46 8.20 1.08 -15.00
N VAL A 47 6.90 1.08 -14.74
CA VAL A 47 6.04 -0.10 -14.91
C VAL A 47 4.94 0.25 -15.89
N ASP A 48 4.73 -0.62 -16.86
CA ASP A 48 3.56 -0.59 -17.71
C ASP A 48 2.55 -1.61 -17.16
N ALA A 49 1.59 -1.11 -16.39
CA ALA A 49 0.58 -1.92 -15.73
C ALA A 49 -0.81 -1.43 -16.15
N PRO A 50 -1.63 -2.27 -16.80
CA PRO A 50 -2.99 -1.91 -17.13
C PRO A 50 -3.80 -1.71 -15.84
N LEU A 51 -4.63 -0.67 -15.82
CA LEU A 51 -5.54 -0.44 -14.70
C LEU A 51 -6.63 -1.52 -14.69
N PRO A 52 -6.97 -2.08 -13.51
CA PRO A 52 -8.00 -3.10 -13.41
C PRO A 52 -9.36 -2.57 -13.87
N ALA A 53 -10.00 -3.29 -14.80
CA ALA A 53 -11.33 -2.91 -15.30
C ALA A 53 -12.40 -2.95 -14.21
N SER A 54 -12.25 -3.83 -13.22
CA SER A 54 -13.11 -3.91 -12.03
C SER A 54 -13.19 -2.60 -11.26
N GLN A 55 -12.13 -1.79 -11.29
CA GLN A 55 -12.04 -0.51 -10.57
C GLN A 55 -12.55 0.69 -11.37
N ALA A 56 -12.98 0.50 -12.62
CA ALA A 56 -13.41 1.61 -13.48
C ALA A 56 -14.58 2.42 -12.89
N ALA A 57 -15.49 1.74 -12.20
CA ALA A 57 -16.64 2.37 -11.52
C ALA A 57 -16.26 3.11 -10.22
N ALA A 58 -15.16 2.72 -9.58
CA ALA A 58 -14.68 3.33 -8.34
C ALA A 58 -13.87 4.62 -8.57
N GLY A 59 -13.51 4.93 -9.82
CA GLY A 59 -12.75 6.12 -10.19
C GLY A 59 -11.27 5.85 -10.46
N ALA A 60 -10.63 6.76 -11.22
CA ALA A 60 -9.25 6.58 -11.69
C ALA A 60 -8.22 6.46 -10.56
N ASN A 61 -8.45 7.15 -9.44
CA ASN A 61 -7.54 7.08 -8.28
C ASN A 61 -7.56 5.69 -7.64
N HIS A 62 -8.73 5.07 -7.50
CA HIS A 62 -8.87 3.72 -6.96
C HIS A 62 -8.22 2.67 -7.87
N ALA A 63 -8.41 2.80 -9.18
CA ALA A 63 -7.77 1.92 -10.14
C ALA A 63 -6.23 1.98 -10.07
N THR A 64 -5.66 3.17 -9.90
CA THR A 64 -4.22 3.34 -9.71
C THR A 64 -3.76 2.78 -8.37
N SER A 65 -4.48 3.11 -7.29
CA SER A 65 -4.14 2.67 -5.94
C SER A 65 -4.18 1.16 -5.78
N SER A 66 -5.09 0.48 -6.46
CA SER A 66 -5.23 -0.97 -6.42
C SER A 66 -4.03 -1.75 -6.97
N LEU A 67 -3.20 -1.12 -7.81
CA LEU A 67 -2.00 -1.76 -8.37
C LEU A 67 -0.90 -2.01 -7.32
N LYS A 68 -0.88 -1.24 -6.25
CA LYS A 68 0.22 -1.25 -5.27
C LYS A 68 0.45 -2.63 -4.65
N PHE A 69 -0.60 -3.38 -4.33
CA PHE A 69 -0.48 -4.70 -3.70
C PHE A 69 0.20 -5.73 -4.60
N GLY A 70 -0.15 -5.77 -5.88
CA GLY A 70 0.50 -6.63 -6.85
C GLY A 70 1.98 -6.26 -7.09
N LEU A 71 2.30 -4.97 -7.07
CA LEU A 71 3.66 -4.47 -7.21
C LEU A 71 4.50 -4.77 -5.95
N VAL A 72 3.93 -4.60 -4.76
CA VAL A 72 4.56 -5.02 -3.50
C VAL A 72 4.80 -6.53 -3.50
N ALA A 73 3.81 -7.35 -3.87
CA ALA A 73 3.97 -8.80 -3.96
C ALA A 73 5.15 -9.21 -4.87
N ARG A 74 5.35 -8.51 -5.99
CA ARG A 74 6.51 -8.75 -6.87
C ARG A 74 7.84 -8.48 -6.17
N ILE A 75 7.94 -7.41 -5.39
CA ILE A 75 9.17 -7.09 -4.65
C ILE A 75 9.39 -8.10 -3.52
N LEU A 76 8.33 -8.48 -2.78
CA LEU A 76 8.41 -9.51 -1.75
C LEU A 76 8.87 -10.85 -2.32
N SER A 77 8.41 -11.24 -3.52
CA SER A 77 8.81 -12.49 -4.17
C SER A 77 10.31 -12.54 -4.54
N LEU A 78 10.95 -11.38 -4.63
CA LEU A 78 12.40 -11.24 -4.82
C LEU A 78 13.18 -11.29 -3.49
N GLY A 79 12.50 -11.45 -2.35
CA GLY A 79 13.12 -11.54 -1.03
C GLY A 79 13.34 -10.20 -0.33
N TYR A 80 12.80 -9.09 -0.85
CA TYR A 80 12.94 -7.77 -0.25
C TYR A 80 11.72 -7.40 0.58
N ALA A 81 11.93 -6.91 1.80
CA ALA A 81 10.88 -6.25 2.57
C ALA A 81 10.58 -4.85 2.00
N VAL A 82 9.35 -4.41 2.12
CA VAL A 82 8.87 -3.14 1.56
C VAL A 82 8.18 -2.33 2.65
N LEU A 83 8.57 -1.06 2.81
CA LEU A 83 7.71 -0.04 3.42
C LEU A 83 7.05 0.72 2.27
N LEU A 84 5.79 0.40 2.00
CA LEU A 84 5.00 1.17 1.03
C LEU A 84 4.65 2.52 1.65
N SER A 85 4.74 3.56 0.85
CA SER A 85 4.31 4.92 1.19
C SER A 85 3.60 5.53 0.00
N ASP A 86 2.39 6.02 0.21
CA ASP A 86 1.72 6.89 -0.76
C ASP A 86 2.47 8.24 -0.85
N VAL A 87 2.31 8.95 -1.97
CA VAL A 87 3.08 10.17 -2.26
C VAL A 87 2.59 11.42 -1.50
N ASP A 88 1.51 11.31 -0.75
CA ASP A 88 0.99 12.35 0.15
C ASP A 88 1.51 12.22 1.59
N ILE A 89 2.33 11.21 1.87
CA ILE A 89 3.01 11.01 3.15
C ILE A 89 4.24 11.90 3.26
N ILE A 90 4.41 12.57 4.39
CA ILE A 90 5.60 13.39 4.69
C ILE A 90 6.51 12.60 5.64
N THR A 91 7.75 12.39 5.22
CA THR A 91 8.75 11.66 6.00
C THR A 91 9.62 12.66 6.80
N PHE A 92 9.50 12.66 8.12
CA PHE A 92 10.26 13.56 9.00
C PHE A 92 11.61 12.97 9.45
N SER A 93 11.68 11.65 9.59
CA SER A 93 12.88 10.92 10.00
C SER A 93 12.95 9.58 9.27
N ASN A 94 14.12 8.96 9.27
CA ASN A 94 14.28 7.65 8.60
C ASN A 94 13.44 6.59 9.33
N PRO A 95 12.43 5.99 8.68
CA PRO A 95 11.57 4.99 9.31
C PRO A 95 12.30 3.68 9.61
N PHE A 96 13.51 3.48 9.07
CA PHE A 96 14.32 2.31 9.30
C PHE A 96 15.31 2.46 10.45
N ASP A 97 15.39 3.64 11.06
CA ASP A 97 16.19 3.82 12.27
C ASP A 97 15.62 2.97 13.41
N PRO A 98 16.48 2.38 14.28
CA PRO A 98 16.01 1.54 15.38
C PRO A 98 15.03 2.23 16.34
N SER A 99 15.11 3.56 16.45
CA SER A 99 14.24 4.37 17.29
C SER A 99 12.89 4.71 16.67
N SER A 100 12.64 4.35 15.40
CA SER A 100 11.41 4.71 14.68
C SER A 100 10.17 3.98 15.17
N GLY A 101 10.33 2.86 15.88
CA GLY A 101 9.24 2.01 16.34
C GLY A 101 8.59 1.16 15.24
N LEU A 102 9.15 1.12 14.04
CA LEU A 102 8.65 0.26 12.97
C LEU A 102 8.77 -1.22 13.37
N ALA A 103 7.66 -1.94 13.44
CA ALA A 103 7.59 -3.38 13.78
C ALA A 103 8.09 -4.23 12.62
N ARG A 104 9.42 -4.38 12.52
CA ARG A 104 10.10 -5.09 11.43
C ARG A 104 10.12 -6.60 11.58
N ASP A 105 9.63 -7.13 12.67
CA ASP A 105 9.46 -8.56 12.98
C ASP A 105 8.07 -9.09 12.61
N ALA A 106 7.08 -8.22 12.46
CA ALA A 106 5.76 -8.59 11.96
C ALA A 106 5.78 -8.92 10.47
N ASP A 107 4.90 -9.83 10.01
CA ASP A 107 4.75 -10.12 8.58
C ASP A 107 4.24 -8.90 7.82
N VAL A 108 3.29 -8.18 8.42
CA VAL A 108 2.79 -6.88 7.95
C VAL A 108 2.55 -5.99 9.15
N ALA A 109 2.96 -4.72 9.04
CA ALA A 109 2.66 -3.67 10.00
C ALA A 109 2.16 -2.44 9.24
N ALA A 110 1.05 -1.88 9.66
CA ALA A 110 0.47 -0.70 9.02
C ALA A 110 0.20 0.39 10.05
N MET A 111 0.20 1.63 9.58
CA MET A 111 -0.33 2.75 10.35
C MET A 111 -1.82 2.54 10.57
N SER A 112 -2.35 3.00 11.71
CA SER A 112 -3.80 3.11 11.90
C SER A 112 -4.30 4.45 11.36
N ASP A 113 -5.48 4.49 10.77
CA ASP A 113 -6.17 5.73 10.44
C ASP A 113 -6.71 6.44 11.67
N GLY A 114 -6.80 5.72 12.81
CA GLY A 114 -7.31 6.23 14.07
C GLY A 114 -6.21 6.44 15.10
N PHE A 115 -6.13 7.64 15.65
CA PHE A 115 -5.22 7.99 16.75
C PHE A 115 -5.95 8.16 18.10
N ASP A 116 -7.26 8.17 18.07
CA ASP A 116 -8.13 8.22 19.24
C ASP A 116 -9.34 7.29 19.05
N PRO A 117 -10.15 7.01 20.09
CA PRO A 117 -11.30 6.13 19.96
C PRO A 117 -12.29 6.50 18.87
N PRO A 118 -12.71 7.75 18.66
CA PRO A 118 -13.62 8.11 17.57
C PRO A 118 -13.03 7.80 16.18
N THR A 119 -11.77 8.14 15.94
CA THR A 119 -11.12 7.89 14.63
C THR A 119 -10.72 6.45 14.44
N ALA A 120 -10.35 5.71 15.51
CA ALA A 120 -9.97 4.30 15.43
C ALA A 120 -11.17 3.37 15.25
N TYR A 121 -12.30 3.70 15.85
CA TYR A 121 -13.50 2.85 15.85
C TYR A 121 -14.57 3.29 14.85
N GLY A 122 -14.27 4.32 14.07
CA GLY A 122 -15.22 4.92 13.14
C GLY A 122 -16.23 5.84 13.81
N TYR A 123 -16.95 6.55 12.99
CA TYR A 123 -18.00 7.47 13.42
C TYR A 123 -19.35 6.79 13.29
N ASP A 124 -20.24 7.01 14.26
CA ASP A 124 -21.60 6.43 14.23
C ASP A 124 -22.45 6.95 13.07
N ASP A 125 -22.08 8.09 12.50
CA ASP A 125 -22.75 8.76 11.37
C ASP A 125 -22.16 8.40 10.01
N VAL A 126 -21.13 7.55 9.94
CA VAL A 126 -20.62 7.06 8.67
C VAL A 126 -21.57 6.01 8.10
N HIS A 127 -22.13 6.31 6.93
CA HIS A 127 -23.00 5.41 6.19
C HIS A 127 -22.19 4.49 5.26
N ASP A 128 -22.78 3.36 4.90
CA ASP A 128 -22.26 2.52 3.84
C ASP A 128 -22.16 3.33 2.53
N ASP A 129 -20.99 3.30 1.90
CA ASP A 129 -20.76 3.86 0.58
C ASP A 129 -20.42 2.74 -0.39
N ALA A 130 -21.40 2.36 -1.21
CA ALA A 130 -21.24 1.30 -2.18
C ALA A 130 -20.19 1.63 -3.26
N GLY A 131 -20.00 2.91 -3.59
CA GLY A 131 -18.99 3.38 -4.55
C GLY A 131 -17.57 3.26 -4.02
N MET A 132 -17.40 3.36 -2.71
CA MET A 132 -16.11 3.24 -2.02
C MET A 132 -15.84 1.83 -1.49
N GLY A 133 -16.81 0.92 -1.52
CA GLY A 133 -16.71 -0.39 -0.89
C GLY A 133 -16.71 -0.34 0.64
N TRP A 134 -17.04 0.81 1.25
CA TRP A 134 -17.15 0.92 2.69
C TRP A 134 -18.35 0.17 3.23
N ALA A 135 -18.10 -0.73 4.13
CA ALA A 135 -19.15 -1.36 4.88
C ALA A 135 -19.21 -0.78 6.30
N ARG A 136 -20.38 -0.33 6.70
CA ARG A 136 -20.64 0.23 8.03
C ARG A 136 -20.19 -0.67 9.17
N TYR A 137 -20.25 -1.99 8.99
CA TYR A 137 -19.79 -2.94 9.99
C TYR A 137 -18.29 -2.82 10.30
N ALA A 138 -17.46 -2.37 9.36
CA ALA A 138 -16.04 -2.16 9.59
C ALA A 138 -15.81 -1.09 10.67
N HIS A 139 -16.69 -0.10 10.77
CA HIS A 139 -16.65 0.92 11.83
C HIS A 139 -17.25 0.42 13.15
N SER A 140 -18.21 -0.51 13.09
CA SER A 140 -18.89 -1.02 14.28
C SER A 140 -18.11 -2.15 14.98
N THR A 141 -17.16 -2.79 14.33
CA THR A 141 -16.37 -3.89 14.90
C THR A 141 -15.29 -3.42 15.89
N ARG A 142 -15.07 -2.13 16.04
CA ARG A 142 -14.04 -1.54 16.91
C ARG A 142 -12.64 -2.09 16.64
N VAL A 143 -12.35 -2.43 15.40
CA VAL A 143 -11.03 -2.85 14.94
C VAL A 143 -10.32 -1.66 14.35
N PHE A 144 -9.03 -1.49 14.69
CA PHE A 144 -8.21 -0.44 14.07
C PHE A 144 -8.16 -0.66 12.56
N ALA A 145 -8.57 0.36 11.81
CA ALA A 145 -8.42 0.34 10.37
C ALA A 145 -6.92 0.49 10.01
N LEU A 146 -6.40 -0.48 9.30
CA LEU A 146 -5.05 -0.44 8.75
C LEU A 146 -5.01 0.50 7.56
N ASN A 147 -4.10 1.48 7.59
CA ASN A 147 -3.90 2.40 6.49
C ASN A 147 -3.15 1.71 5.35
N SER A 148 -3.74 1.71 4.15
CA SER A 148 -3.13 1.11 2.96
C SER A 148 -2.13 2.02 2.25
N GLY A 149 -2.01 3.27 2.69
CA GLY A 149 -1.07 4.27 2.15
C GLY A 149 0.29 4.27 2.84
N LEU A 150 0.38 3.68 4.05
CA LEU A 150 1.65 3.50 4.76
C LEU A 150 1.66 2.17 5.51
N PHE A 151 2.32 1.17 4.94
CA PHE A 151 2.48 -0.13 5.58
C PHE A 151 3.80 -0.80 5.23
N TYR A 152 4.30 -1.60 6.16
CA TYR A 152 5.47 -2.44 5.99
C TYR A 152 5.06 -3.88 5.75
N ALA A 153 5.70 -4.56 4.80
CA ALA A 153 5.49 -5.97 4.51
C ALA A 153 6.82 -6.70 4.38
N ARG A 154 6.89 -7.90 4.94
CA ARG A 154 8.05 -8.78 4.86
C ARG A 154 7.88 -9.83 3.75
N PRO A 155 9.01 -10.32 3.19
CA PRO A 155 9.01 -11.40 2.20
C PRO A 155 8.81 -12.76 2.86
N THR A 156 7.84 -12.86 3.77
CA THR A 156 7.42 -14.12 4.38
C THR A 156 6.28 -14.73 3.57
N PRO A 157 6.05 -16.05 3.70
CA PRO A 157 4.88 -16.68 3.06
C PRO A 157 3.56 -16.00 3.40
N ALA A 158 3.36 -15.57 4.66
CA ALA A 158 2.13 -14.89 5.10
C ALA A 158 2.02 -13.48 4.52
N GLY A 159 3.12 -12.70 4.51
CA GLY A 159 3.14 -11.37 3.91
C GLY A 159 2.89 -11.41 2.40
N LEU A 160 3.50 -12.35 1.70
CA LEU A 160 3.29 -12.54 0.26
C LEU A 160 1.86 -12.99 -0.05
N ASP A 161 1.31 -13.96 0.70
CA ASP A 161 -0.06 -14.44 0.56
C ASP A 161 -1.07 -13.31 0.73
N LEU A 162 -0.92 -12.49 1.77
CA LEU A 162 -1.78 -11.33 1.98
C LEU A 162 -1.75 -10.37 0.79
N MET A 163 -0.57 -9.98 0.33
CA MET A 163 -0.44 -9.05 -0.80
C MET A 163 -1.06 -9.63 -2.08
N GLN A 164 -0.90 -10.92 -2.32
CA GLN A 164 -1.48 -11.59 -3.48
C GLN A 164 -3.02 -11.67 -3.40
N ARG A 165 -3.58 -11.96 -2.22
CA ARG A 165 -5.04 -12.00 -2.02
C ARG A 165 -5.67 -10.63 -2.23
N VAL A 166 -5.09 -9.58 -1.65
CA VAL A 166 -5.58 -8.21 -1.86
C VAL A 166 -5.46 -7.80 -3.33
N ALA A 167 -4.32 -8.07 -3.97
CA ALA A 167 -4.13 -7.77 -5.39
C ALA A 167 -5.17 -8.50 -6.27
N HIS A 168 -5.47 -9.77 -5.98
CA HIS A 168 -6.48 -10.52 -6.69
C HIS A 168 -7.87 -9.89 -6.55
N ARG A 169 -8.27 -9.54 -5.34
CA ARG A 169 -9.55 -8.88 -5.10
C ARG A 169 -9.64 -7.52 -5.79
N CYS A 170 -8.60 -6.71 -5.69
CA CYS A 170 -8.53 -5.43 -6.41
C CYS A 170 -8.65 -5.59 -7.93
N ALA A 171 -8.19 -6.72 -8.48
CA ALA A 171 -8.30 -7.00 -9.91
C ALA A 171 -9.67 -7.53 -10.34
N THR A 172 -10.44 -8.11 -9.42
CA THR A 172 -11.70 -8.83 -9.74
C THR A 172 -12.95 -8.18 -9.15
N GLU A 173 -12.81 -7.36 -8.11
CA GLU A 173 -13.91 -6.72 -7.40
C GLU A 173 -13.82 -5.20 -7.51
N ALA A 174 -14.97 -4.53 -7.64
CA ALA A 174 -15.04 -3.09 -7.43
C ALA A 174 -15.00 -2.82 -5.93
N GLY A 175 -14.07 -1.97 -5.49
CA GLY A 175 -13.96 -1.65 -4.08
C GLY A 175 -12.76 -0.75 -3.77
N TRP A 176 -12.83 -0.12 -2.61
CA TRP A 176 -11.70 0.65 -2.12
C TRP A 176 -10.58 -0.27 -1.64
N ASP A 177 -9.37 -0.03 -2.09
CA ASP A 177 -8.18 -0.84 -1.82
C ASP A 177 -7.90 -1.02 -0.33
N GLN A 178 -8.10 0.01 0.49
CA GLN A 178 -7.93 -0.08 1.94
C GLN A 178 -8.99 -0.97 2.60
N ALA A 179 -10.25 -0.95 2.13
CA ALA A 179 -11.28 -1.84 2.65
C ALA A 179 -10.93 -3.30 2.36
N LEU A 180 -10.54 -3.60 1.12
CA LEU A 180 -10.10 -4.93 0.72
C LEU A 180 -8.86 -5.41 1.49
N PHE A 181 -7.91 -4.50 1.73
CA PHE A 181 -6.73 -4.79 2.54
C PHE A 181 -7.10 -5.16 3.98
N ASN A 182 -7.97 -4.38 4.63
CA ASN A 182 -8.42 -4.66 5.99
C ASN A 182 -9.17 -5.98 6.10
N GLU A 183 -10.09 -6.24 5.17
CA GLU A 183 -10.84 -7.51 5.15
C GLU A 183 -9.92 -8.72 5.01
N GLU A 184 -8.91 -8.65 4.14
CA GLU A 184 -7.96 -9.74 3.93
C GLU A 184 -6.96 -9.88 5.09
N ALA A 185 -6.55 -8.78 5.72
CA ALA A 185 -5.65 -8.81 6.87
C ALA A 185 -6.26 -9.52 8.09
N LEU A 186 -7.59 -9.48 8.22
CA LEU A 186 -8.33 -10.16 9.30
C LEU A 186 -8.60 -11.65 9.00
N ARG A 187 -8.37 -12.10 7.78
CA ARG A 187 -8.53 -13.52 7.41
C ARG A 187 -7.28 -14.31 7.77
N PRO A 188 -7.42 -15.55 8.24
CA PRO A 188 -6.28 -16.44 8.39
C PRO A 188 -5.51 -16.57 7.07
N ALA A 189 -4.18 -16.64 7.15
CA ALA A 189 -3.35 -16.94 5.99
C ALA A 189 -3.83 -18.26 5.34
N SER A 190 -3.84 -18.30 4.01
CA SER A 190 -4.17 -19.54 3.31
C SER A 190 -3.19 -20.63 3.69
N PRO A 191 -3.63 -21.87 3.93
CA PRO A 191 -2.71 -22.96 4.18
C PRO A 191 -1.72 -23.02 3.00
N LEU A 192 -0.44 -22.89 3.30
CA LEU A 192 0.65 -22.87 2.32
C LEU A 192 0.49 -24.05 1.36
N ARG A 193 0.18 -23.78 0.11
CA ARG A 193 0.35 -24.76 -0.94
C ARG A 193 1.85 -25.05 -1.03
N ALA A 194 2.26 -26.25 -0.68
CA ALA A 194 3.62 -26.68 -0.88
C ALA A 194 4.01 -26.37 -2.34
N PRO A 195 5.22 -25.82 -2.60
CA PRO A 195 5.65 -25.58 -3.95
C PRO A 195 5.56 -26.91 -4.71
N THR A 196 4.80 -26.90 -5.80
CA THR A 196 4.74 -28.05 -6.72
C THR A 196 6.18 -28.29 -7.21
N PRO A 197 6.76 -29.47 -7.03
CA PRO A 197 8.09 -29.74 -7.56
C PRO A 197 8.03 -29.49 -9.07
N THR A 198 8.80 -28.54 -9.56
CA THR A 198 9.01 -28.36 -10.99
C THR A 198 9.76 -29.61 -11.44
N SER A 199 9.08 -30.46 -12.21
CA SER A 199 9.73 -31.56 -12.91
C SER A 199 10.80 -31.00 -13.82
N VAL A 200 12.05 -31.35 -13.54
CA VAL A 200 13.22 -31.14 -14.38
C VAL A 200 13.11 -31.97 -15.66
#